data_412fc3aa4026cf89438983ee2014a2bf
#
_entry.id   412fc3aa4026cf89438983ee2014a2bf
#
_cell.length_a   1.000
_cell.length_b   1.000
_cell.length_c   1.000
_cell.angle_alpha   90.00
_cell.angle_beta   90.00
_cell.angle_gamma   90.00
#
_symmetry.space_group_name_H-M   'P 1'
#
loop_
_entity.id
_entity.type
_entity.pdbx_description
1 polymer ?
#
loop_
_entity_poly.entity_id
_entity_poly.type
_entity_poly.pdbx_seq_one_letter_code
_entity_poly.pdbx_strand_id
1 'polypeptide(L)'
;MAKMRAVAPRLQALKEEYGDDRMRMSQEMMRIYKEEKVNPMAGCLPVLLQMPIFLALYWVLVESVQLRHAPWIGWIRDLSSMDPLFILPLIMGAAMFFQQMLNPQPQDPMQARVMKFMPIIFTVFMLFFPAGLVLYWTVNNLFSMAQQYFINKKVEREQAAKAAARNVV
;
A
#
# COMPACT_ATOMS: atom_id res chain seq x y z
N MET A 1 5.38 -9.48 -5.18
CA MET A 1 6.09 -8.19 -5.06
C MET A 1 7.49 -8.25 -5.70
N ALA A 2 8.41 -9.12 -5.27
CA ALA A 2 9.77 -9.20 -5.83
C ALA A 2 9.80 -9.48 -7.36
N LYS A 3 8.94 -10.38 -7.87
CA LYS A 3 8.83 -10.65 -9.31
C LYS A 3 8.34 -9.45 -10.12
N MET A 4 7.43 -8.64 -9.57
CA MET A 4 6.98 -7.40 -10.22
C MET A 4 8.13 -6.39 -10.42
N ARG A 5 9.04 -6.29 -9.45
CA ARG A 5 10.23 -5.44 -9.58
C ARG A 5 11.21 -5.94 -10.65
N ALA A 6 11.34 -7.25 -10.80
CA ALA A 6 12.21 -7.83 -11.83
C ALA A 6 11.70 -7.53 -13.26
N VAL A 7 10.38 -7.37 -13.42
CA VAL A 7 9.75 -7.07 -14.70
C VAL A 7 9.68 -5.56 -14.98
N ALA A 8 9.86 -4.71 -13.95
CA ALA A 8 9.79 -3.25 -14.07
C ALA A 8 10.64 -2.65 -15.21
N PRO A 9 11.91 -3.03 -15.43
CA PRO A 9 12.70 -2.47 -16.54
C PRO A 9 12.14 -2.83 -17.91
N ARG A 10 11.56 -4.03 -18.10
CA ARG A 10 10.88 -4.41 -19.35
C ARG A 10 9.62 -3.60 -19.61
N LEU A 11 8.88 -3.30 -18.55
CA LEU A 11 7.67 -2.46 -18.64
C LEU A 11 8.01 -0.99 -18.94
N GLN A 12 9.15 -0.50 -18.44
CA GLN A 12 9.63 0.84 -18.81
C GLN A 12 10.01 0.94 -20.28
N ALA A 13 10.75 -0.03 -20.80
CA ALA A 13 11.09 -0.09 -22.22
C ALA A 13 9.82 -0.16 -23.11
N LEU A 14 8.82 -0.94 -22.69
CA LEU A 14 7.54 -1.02 -23.37
C LEU A 14 6.81 0.33 -23.42
N LYS A 15 6.89 1.09 -22.32
CA LYS A 15 6.29 2.41 -22.24
C LYS A 15 6.97 3.43 -23.15
N GLU A 16 8.27 3.33 -23.35
CA GLU A 16 9.02 4.16 -24.29
C GLU A 16 8.70 3.80 -25.73
N GLU A 17 8.47 2.51 -26.01
CA GLU A 17 8.18 2.01 -27.36
C GLU A 17 6.72 2.31 -27.80
N TYR A 18 5.74 2.17 -26.91
CA TYR A 18 4.31 2.28 -27.21
C TYR A 18 3.64 3.48 -26.53
N GLY A 19 4.39 4.53 -26.17
CA GLY A 19 3.96 5.64 -25.32
C GLY A 19 2.65 6.32 -25.73
N ASP A 20 2.32 6.34 -27.01
CA ASP A 20 1.11 6.98 -27.56
C ASP A 20 -0.05 5.99 -27.76
N ASP A 21 0.21 4.69 -27.92
CA ASP A 21 -0.81 3.67 -28.13
C ASP A 21 -1.12 2.91 -26.83
N ARG A 22 -1.99 3.48 -26.01
CA ARG A 22 -2.40 2.93 -24.72
C ARG A 22 -3.00 1.53 -24.82
N MET A 23 -3.68 1.22 -25.91
CA MET A 23 -4.35 -0.06 -26.05
C MET A 23 -3.36 -1.18 -26.34
N ARG A 24 -2.40 -0.95 -27.21
CA ARG A 24 -1.29 -1.89 -27.51
C ARG A 24 -0.38 -2.04 -26.30
N MET A 25 -0.03 -0.94 -25.64
CA MET A 25 0.76 -0.97 -24.39
C MET A 25 0.11 -1.85 -23.32
N SER A 26 -1.21 -1.72 -23.13
CA SER A 26 -1.97 -2.53 -22.16
C SER A 26 -1.97 -4.02 -22.54
N GLN A 27 -2.14 -4.34 -23.83
CA GLN A 27 -2.12 -5.72 -24.31
C GLN A 27 -0.74 -6.39 -24.14
N GLU A 28 0.33 -5.70 -24.52
CA GLU A 28 1.70 -6.21 -24.36
C GLU A 28 2.10 -6.32 -22.88
N MET A 29 1.65 -5.38 -22.05
CA MET A 29 1.84 -5.45 -20.59
C MET A 29 1.18 -6.70 -20.00
N MET A 30 -0.05 -7.01 -20.40
CA MET A 30 -0.75 -8.22 -19.99
C MET A 30 -0.04 -9.50 -20.51
N ARG A 31 0.55 -9.45 -21.70
CA ARG A 31 1.34 -10.55 -22.26
C ARG A 31 2.58 -10.79 -21.42
N ILE A 32 3.35 -9.75 -21.09
CA ILE A 32 4.53 -9.86 -20.23
C ILE A 32 4.17 -10.44 -18.86
N TYR A 33 3.06 -10.00 -18.24
CA TYR A 33 2.60 -10.56 -16.98
C TYR A 33 2.26 -12.06 -17.07
N LYS A 34 1.70 -12.51 -18.18
CA LYS A 34 1.43 -13.94 -18.43
C LYS A 34 2.72 -14.74 -18.64
N GLU A 35 3.65 -14.23 -19.45
CA GLU A 35 4.93 -14.88 -19.73
C GLU A 35 5.78 -15.06 -18.47
N GLU A 36 5.88 -14.01 -17.65
CA GLU A 36 6.65 -14.00 -16.39
C GLU A 36 5.87 -14.63 -15.22
N LYS A 37 4.64 -15.13 -15.46
CA LYS A 37 3.75 -15.69 -14.43
C LYS A 37 3.58 -14.75 -13.22
N VAL A 38 3.45 -13.47 -13.48
CA VAL A 38 3.20 -12.43 -12.48
C VAL A 38 1.72 -12.08 -12.49
N ASN A 39 1.07 -12.24 -11.35
CA ASN A 39 -0.33 -11.85 -11.21
C ASN A 39 -0.43 -10.43 -10.63
N PRO A 40 -0.90 -9.43 -11.41
CA PRO A 40 -1.09 -8.07 -10.91
C PRO A 40 -2.16 -7.99 -9.81
N MET A 41 -3.12 -8.92 -9.82
CA MET A 41 -4.17 -9.01 -8.80
C MET A 41 -3.65 -9.48 -7.43
N ALA A 42 -2.47 -10.09 -7.36
CA ALA A 42 -1.87 -10.50 -6.08
C ALA A 42 -1.55 -9.30 -5.16
N GLY A 43 -1.42 -8.09 -5.72
CA GLY A 43 -1.21 -6.86 -4.96
C GLY A 43 -2.43 -6.40 -4.16
N CYS A 44 -3.65 -6.70 -4.60
CA CYS A 44 -4.88 -6.32 -3.91
C CYS A 44 -5.39 -7.40 -2.92
N LEU A 45 -4.84 -8.63 -2.95
CA LEU A 45 -5.24 -9.70 -2.06
C LEU A 45 -5.14 -9.34 -0.55
N PRO A 46 -4.08 -8.65 -0.07
CA PRO A 46 -4.01 -8.20 1.31
C PRO A 46 -5.18 -7.28 1.70
N VAL A 47 -5.65 -6.43 0.80
CA VAL A 47 -6.79 -5.53 1.04
C VAL A 47 -8.09 -6.33 1.19
N LEU A 48 -8.31 -7.34 0.33
CA LEU A 48 -9.48 -8.21 0.43
C LEU A 48 -9.49 -9.01 1.73
N LEU A 49 -8.32 -9.50 2.17
CA LEU A 49 -8.18 -10.20 3.45
C LEU A 49 -8.39 -9.26 4.64
N GLN A 50 -8.00 -8.00 4.48
CA GLN A 50 -8.13 -6.97 5.51
C GLN A 50 -9.57 -6.53 5.75
N MET A 51 -10.44 -6.57 4.73
CA MET A 51 -11.83 -6.09 4.85
C MET A 51 -12.66 -6.79 5.94
N PRO A 52 -12.66 -8.13 6.08
CA PRO A 52 -13.35 -8.78 7.19
C PRO A 52 -12.82 -8.37 8.56
N ILE A 53 -11.49 -8.22 8.69
CA ILE A 53 -10.84 -7.81 9.94
C ILE A 53 -11.27 -6.37 10.29
N PHE A 54 -11.30 -5.49 9.30
CA PHE A 54 -11.73 -4.11 9.45
C PHE A 54 -13.18 -4.03 9.94
N LEU A 55 -14.10 -4.77 9.32
CA LEU A 55 -15.50 -4.81 9.70
C LEU A 55 -15.69 -5.36 11.12
N ALA A 56 -15.01 -6.46 11.45
CA ALA A 56 -15.07 -7.05 12.79
C ALA A 56 -14.58 -6.06 13.86
N LEU A 57 -13.46 -5.38 13.62
CA LEU A 57 -12.91 -4.39 14.54
C LEU A 57 -13.86 -3.18 14.67
N TYR A 58 -14.44 -2.71 13.58
CA TYR A 58 -15.42 -1.63 13.60
C TYR A 58 -16.62 -1.99 14.50
N TRP A 59 -17.21 -3.17 14.33
CA TRP A 59 -18.31 -3.64 15.16
C TRP A 59 -17.92 -3.72 16.64
N VAL A 60 -16.76 -4.29 16.95
CA VAL A 60 -16.28 -4.38 18.33
C VAL A 60 -16.12 -2.99 18.96
N LEU A 61 -15.56 -2.02 18.24
CA LEU A 61 -15.36 -0.66 18.76
C LEU A 61 -16.68 0.09 18.98
N VAL A 62 -17.67 -0.10 18.10
CA VAL A 62 -18.95 0.59 18.19
C VAL A 62 -19.84 -0.03 19.27
N GLU A 63 -19.84 -1.35 19.40
CA GLU A 63 -20.71 -2.07 20.35
C GLU A 63 -20.10 -2.24 21.75
N SER A 64 -18.77 -2.16 21.87
CA SER A 64 -18.09 -2.39 23.14
C SER A 64 -18.31 -1.23 24.12
N VAL A 65 -19.14 -1.42 25.11
CA VAL A 65 -19.37 -0.46 26.20
C VAL A 65 -18.08 -0.20 27.00
N GLN A 66 -17.19 -1.19 27.08
CA GLN A 66 -15.95 -1.11 27.86
C GLN A 66 -14.92 -0.16 27.22
N LEU A 67 -14.98 0.06 25.92
CA LEU A 67 -14.10 0.95 25.18
C LEU A 67 -14.59 2.39 25.14
N ARG A 68 -15.84 2.62 25.51
CA ARG A 68 -16.42 3.97 25.61
C ARG A 68 -15.74 4.74 26.73
N HIS A 69 -15.24 5.93 26.41
CA HIS A 69 -14.51 6.81 27.33
C HIS A 69 -13.25 6.18 27.94
N ALA A 70 -12.71 5.12 27.33
CA ALA A 70 -11.44 4.56 27.73
C ALA A 70 -10.31 5.44 27.19
N PRO A 71 -9.59 6.19 28.05
CA PRO A 71 -8.49 7.01 27.60
C PRO A 71 -7.31 6.13 27.19
N TRP A 72 -6.66 6.47 26.08
CA TRP A 72 -5.48 5.72 25.62
C TRP A 72 -4.20 6.54 25.84
N ILE A 73 -3.84 7.42 24.94
CA ILE A 73 -2.62 8.25 25.04
C ILE A 73 -2.90 9.68 24.58
N GLY A 74 -2.37 10.65 25.34
CA GLY A 74 -2.38 12.06 24.97
C GLY A 74 -3.79 12.63 24.83
N TRP A 75 -4.14 13.05 23.63
CA TRP A 75 -5.43 13.67 23.31
C TRP A 75 -6.56 12.67 23.02
N ILE A 76 -6.24 11.39 22.81
CA ILE A 76 -7.23 10.33 22.53
C ILE A 76 -7.82 9.86 23.86
N ARG A 77 -9.01 10.35 24.15
CA ARG A 77 -9.74 10.03 25.39
C ARG A 77 -10.83 8.98 25.21
N ASP A 78 -11.13 8.64 23.95
CA ASP A 78 -12.16 7.65 23.61
C ASP A 78 -11.78 7.00 22.28
N LEU A 79 -11.50 5.70 22.31
CA LEU A 79 -11.16 4.92 21.12
C LEU A 79 -12.38 4.58 20.27
N SER A 80 -13.58 4.65 20.83
CA SER A 80 -14.83 4.38 20.13
C SER A 80 -15.43 5.59 19.43
N SER A 81 -14.91 6.79 19.72
CA SER A 81 -15.32 8.04 19.08
C SER A 81 -14.27 8.54 18.05
N MET A 82 -14.65 9.51 17.24
CA MET A 82 -13.74 10.16 16.31
C MET A 82 -12.61 10.89 17.05
N ASP A 83 -11.44 10.99 16.42
CA ASP A 83 -10.33 11.79 16.94
C ASP A 83 -10.71 13.28 16.95
N PRO A 84 -10.79 13.93 18.14
CA PRO A 84 -11.25 15.32 18.23
C PRO A 84 -10.29 16.33 17.58
N LEU A 85 -9.03 15.99 17.43
CA LEU A 85 -8.02 16.85 16.81
C LEU A 85 -7.65 16.44 15.39
N PHE A 86 -8.20 15.33 14.88
CA PHE A 86 -7.90 14.76 13.56
C PHE A 86 -6.41 14.47 13.30
N ILE A 87 -5.59 14.47 14.36
CA ILE A 87 -4.14 14.25 14.25
C ILE A 87 -3.85 12.82 13.79
N LEU A 88 -4.57 11.85 14.35
CA LEU A 88 -4.36 10.44 14.04
C LEU A 88 -4.65 10.09 12.57
N PRO A 89 -5.78 10.53 11.96
CA PRO A 89 -6.01 10.37 10.53
C PRO A 89 -4.95 11.03 9.66
N LEU A 90 -4.41 12.20 10.06
CA LEU A 90 -3.34 12.87 9.33
C LEU A 90 -2.02 12.09 9.38
N ILE A 91 -1.67 11.56 10.55
CA ILE A 91 -0.49 10.67 10.70
C ILE A 91 -0.66 9.43 9.84
N MET A 92 -1.85 8.83 9.84
CA MET A 92 -2.18 7.69 9.00
C MET A 92 -2.01 8.01 7.52
N GLY A 93 -2.55 9.15 7.06
CA GLY A 93 -2.42 9.60 5.68
C GLY A 93 -0.98 9.83 5.26
N ALA A 94 -0.18 10.45 6.12
CA ALA A 94 1.26 10.62 5.92
C ALA A 94 1.97 9.26 5.81
N ALA A 95 1.68 8.32 6.71
CA ALA A 95 2.26 6.98 6.67
C ALA A 95 1.89 6.24 5.37
N MET A 96 0.64 6.34 4.91
CA MET A 96 0.20 5.77 3.64
C MET A 96 0.92 6.40 2.45
N PHE A 97 1.13 7.70 2.46
CA PHE A 97 1.85 8.41 1.40
C PHE A 97 3.31 7.96 1.31
N PHE A 98 4.01 7.87 2.45
CA PHE A 98 5.38 7.36 2.49
C PHE A 98 5.46 5.88 2.10
N GLN A 99 4.52 5.05 2.54
CA GLN A 99 4.43 3.65 2.14
C GLN A 99 4.28 3.50 0.62
N GLN A 100 3.49 4.37 -0.01
CA GLN A 100 3.31 4.37 -1.44
C GLN A 100 4.59 4.71 -2.21
N MET A 101 5.44 5.59 -1.67
CA MET A 101 6.75 5.88 -2.25
C MET A 101 7.69 4.67 -2.25
N LEU A 102 7.54 3.76 -1.30
CA LEU A 102 8.33 2.53 -1.21
C LEU A 102 7.85 1.44 -2.18
N ASN A 103 6.64 1.56 -2.70
CA ASN A 103 6.09 0.62 -3.66
C ASN A 103 6.52 0.97 -5.09
N PRO A 104 6.72 -0.03 -5.96
CA PRO A 104 6.99 0.22 -7.37
C PRO A 104 5.80 0.96 -7.99
N GLN A 105 6.11 2.01 -8.76
CA GLN A 105 5.09 2.80 -9.43
C GLN A 105 4.37 1.97 -10.50
N PRO A 106 3.03 2.06 -10.60
CA PRO A 106 2.29 1.44 -11.68
C PRO A 106 2.71 2.03 -13.02
N GLN A 107 2.79 1.19 -14.03
CA GLN A 107 3.18 1.64 -15.37
C GLN A 107 2.02 2.32 -16.10
N ASP A 108 0.79 1.95 -15.77
CA ASP A 108 -0.40 2.61 -16.31
C ASP A 108 -0.58 4.00 -15.67
N PRO A 109 -0.60 5.09 -16.49
CA PRO A 109 -0.73 6.46 -15.99
C PRO A 109 -2.07 6.71 -15.26
N MET A 110 -3.14 6.01 -15.63
CA MET A 110 -4.42 6.11 -14.93
C MET A 110 -4.33 5.48 -13.55
N GLN A 111 -3.78 4.27 -13.45
CA GLN A 111 -3.57 3.58 -12.17
C GLN A 111 -2.62 4.36 -11.26
N ALA A 112 -1.53 4.92 -11.80
CA ALA A 112 -0.61 5.76 -11.06
C ALA A 112 -1.30 7.00 -10.46
N ARG A 113 -2.19 7.64 -11.22
CA ARG A 113 -2.98 8.78 -10.75
C ARG A 113 -3.94 8.39 -9.63
N VAL A 114 -4.70 7.31 -9.81
CA VAL A 114 -5.61 6.79 -8.76
C VAL A 114 -4.83 6.47 -7.49
N MET A 115 -3.72 5.75 -7.59
CA MET A 115 -2.90 5.40 -6.43
C MET A 115 -2.34 6.65 -5.74
N LYS A 116 -1.95 7.68 -6.48
CA LYS A 116 -1.43 8.93 -5.89
C LYS A 116 -2.47 9.67 -5.05
N PHE A 117 -3.74 9.67 -5.47
CA PHE A 117 -4.82 10.35 -4.75
C PHE A 117 -5.46 9.49 -3.67
N MET A 118 -5.30 8.15 -3.73
CA MET A 118 -5.91 7.22 -2.80
C MET A 118 -5.61 7.54 -1.31
N PRO A 119 -4.36 7.86 -0.89
CA PRO A 119 -4.09 8.20 0.50
C PRO A 119 -4.88 9.42 0.99
N ILE A 120 -5.08 10.42 0.12
CA ILE A 120 -5.85 11.63 0.46
C ILE A 120 -7.33 11.28 0.64
N ILE A 121 -7.91 10.58 -0.32
CA ILE A 121 -9.32 10.16 -0.28
C ILE A 121 -9.56 9.29 0.95
N PHE A 122 -8.68 8.34 1.22
CA PHE A 122 -8.81 7.44 2.36
C PHE A 122 -8.64 8.18 3.70
N THR A 123 -7.74 9.15 3.78
CA THR A 123 -7.57 10.00 4.97
C THR A 123 -8.84 10.79 5.27
N VAL A 124 -9.43 11.44 4.26
CA VAL A 124 -10.68 12.19 4.41
C VAL A 124 -11.81 11.27 4.86
N PHE A 125 -11.90 10.08 4.27
CA PHE A 125 -12.89 9.06 4.65
C PHE A 125 -12.73 8.65 6.12
N MET A 126 -11.50 8.44 6.57
CA MET A 126 -11.18 7.99 7.93
C MET A 126 -11.36 9.06 9.01
N LEU A 127 -11.55 10.34 8.66
CA LEU A 127 -11.89 11.40 9.63
C LEU A 127 -13.17 11.09 10.41
N PHE A 128 -14.08 10.37 9.80
CA PHE A 128 -15.42 10.07 10.35
C PHE A 128 -15.50 8.74 11.11
N PHE A 129 -14.38 8.03 11.22
CA PHE A 129 -14.33 6.73 11.87
C PHE A 129 -13.79 6.80 13.31
N PRO A 130 -14.09 5.79 14.15
CA PRO A 130 -13.56 5.70 15.50
C PRO A 130 -12.03 5.74 15.53
N ALA A 131 -11.48 6.48 16.51
CA ALA A 131 -10.04 6.65 16.65
C ALA A 131 -9.29 5.32 16.80
N GLY A 132 -9.88 4.32 17.45
CA GLY A 132 -9.31 2.98 17.57
C GLY A 132 -9.12 2.28 16.22
N LEU A 133 -10.01 2.49 15.27
CA LEU A 133 -9.92 1.93 13.93
C LEU A 133 -8.80 2.61 13.12
N VAL A 134 -8.72 3.93 13.21
CA VAL A 134 -7.66 4.72 12.58
C VAL A 134 -6.30 4.38 13.18
N LEU A 135 -6.24 4.18 14.49
CA LEU A 135 -5.03 3.74 15.19
C LEU A 135 -4.57 2.37 14.68
N TYR A 136 -5.47 1.40 14.63
CA TYR A 136 -5.17 0.08 14.08
C TYR A 136 -4.59 0.17 12.67
N TRP A 137 -5.22 0.97 11.80
CA TRP A 137 -4.76 1.16 10.43
C TRP A 137 -3.40 1.84 10.36
N THR A 138 -3.17 2.85 11.21
CA THR A 138 -1.89 3.56 11.30
C THR A 138 -0.76 2.61 11.71
N VAL A 139 -0.97 1.83 12.76
CA VAL A 139 0.00 0.84 13.25
C VAL A 139 0.29 -0.21 12.18
N ASN A 140 -0.75 -0.73 11.52
CA ASN A 140 -0.62 -1.69 10.42
C ASN A 140 0.19 -1.12 9.24
N ASN A 141 -0.04 0.15 8.87
CA ASN A 141 0.74 0.83 7.83
C ASN A 141 2.22 0.99 8.22
N LEU A 142 2.50 1.38 9.47
CA LEU A 142 3.87 1.53 9.96
C LEU A 142 4.63 0.20 9.96
N PHE A 143 4.00 -0.88 10.41
CA PHE A 143 4.57 -2.22 10.33
C PHE A 143 4.81 -2.66 8.88
N SER A 144 3.84 -2.44 8.01
CA SER A 144 3.95 -2.77 6.59
C SER A 144 5.07 -1.98 5.91
N MET A 145 5.24 -0.72 6.27
CA MET A 145 6.33 0.14 5.77
C MET A 145 7.70 -0.37 6.23
N ALA A 146 7.84 -0.72 7.51
CA ALA A 146 9.07 -1.30 8.05
C ALA A 146 9.39 -2.63 7.35
N GLN A 147 8.42 -3.54 7.24
CA GLN A 147 8.57 -4.81 6.54
C GLN A 147 8.98 -4.62 5.08
N GLN A 148 8.33 -3.69 4.38
CA GLN A 148 8.63 -3.38 2.98
C GLN A 148 10.06 -2.84 2.81
N TYR A 149 10.51 -2.00 3.71
CA TYR A 149 11.89 -1.48 3.69
C TYR A 149 12.92 -2.62 3.81
N PHE A 150 12.74 -3.53 4.75
CA PHE A 150 13.66 -4.68 4.91
C PHE A 150 13.65 -5.62 3.71
N ILE A 151 12.46 -5.93 3.17
CA ILE A 151 12.32 -6.77 1.98
C ILE A 151 13.00 -6.11 0.77
N ASN A 152 12.79 -4.81 0.57
CA ASN A 152 13.39 -4.07 -0.54
C ASN A 152 14.91 -4.13 -0.47
N LYS A 153 15.48 -3.85 0.70
CA LYS A 153 16.94 -3.90 0.92
C LYS A 153 17.51 -5.31 0.69
N LYS A 154 16.78 -6.36 1.06
CA LYS A 154 17.20 -7.74 0.80
C LYS A 154 17.18 -8.05 -0.68
N VAL A 155 16.12 -7.69 -1.39
CA VAL A 155 16.00 -7.92 -2.85
C VAL A 155 17.07 -7.16 -3.63
N GLU A 156 17.39 -5.92 -3.27
CA GLU A 156 18.47 -5.15 -3.89
C GLU A 156 19.83 -5.82 -3.72
N ARG A 157 20.12 -6.32 -2.53
CA ARG A 157 21.38 -7.07 -2.27
C ARG A 157 21.47 -8.35 -3.10
N GLU A 158 20.39 -9.10 -3.21
CA GLU A 158 20.35 -10.33 -4.01
C GLU A 158 20.51 -10.04 -5.52
N GLN A 159 19.91 -8.95 -6.00
CA GLN A 159 20.05 -8.54 -7.39
C GLN A 159 21.48 -8.06 -7.70
N ALA A 160 22.08 -7.27 -6.80
CA ALA A 160 23.46 -6.84 -6.93
C ALA A 160 24.44 -8.03 -6.95
N ALA A 161 24.24 -9.02 -6.08
CA ALA A 161 25.05 -10.23 -6.05
C ALA A 161 24.91 -11.05 -7.35
N LYS A 162 23.70 -11.18 -7.88
CA LYS A 162 23.46 -11.87 -9.17
C LYS A 162 24.07 -11.12 -10.36
N ALA A 163 23.99 -9.79 -10.35
CA ALA A 163 24.61 -8.97 -11.39
C ALA A 163 26.16 -9.10 -11.37
N ALA A 164 26.76 -9.06 -10.18
CA ALA A 164 28.20 -9.26 -10.01
C ALA A 164 28.65 -10.65 -10.50
N ALA A 165 27.92 -11.71 -10.16
CA ALA A 165 28.21 -13.08 -10.61
C ALA A 165 28.11 -13.24 -12.14
N ARG A 166 27.21 -12.49 -12.79
CA ARG A 166 27.03 -12.54 -14.25
C ARG A 166 28.13 -11.81 -15.02
N ASN A 167 28.77 -10.81 -14.39
CA ASN A 167 29.86 -10.06 -15.02
C ASN A 167 31.24 -10.73 -14.88
N VAL A 168 31.31 -11.83 -14.13
CA VAL A 168 32.57 -12.60 -13.91
C VAL A 168 32.69 -13.79 -14.90
N VAL A 169 31.59 -14.11 -15.62
CA VAL A 169 31.58 -15.13 -16.69
C VAL A 169 31.60 -14.47 -18.07
#